data_926a539118d7009d10d95afcbf8fb85c
#
_entry.id   926a539118d7009d10d95afcbf8fb85c
#
_cell.length_a   1.000
_cell.length_b   1.000
_cell.length_c   1.000
_cell.angle_alpha   90.00
_cell.angle_beta   90.00
_cell.angle_gamma   90.00
#
_symmetry.space_group_name_H-M   'P 1'
#
loop_
_entity.id
_entity.type
_entity.pdbx_description
1 polymer ?
#
loop_
_entity_poly.entity_id
_entity_poly.type
_entity_poly.pdbx_seq_one_letter_code
_entity_poly.pdbx_strand_id
1 'polypeptide(L)'
;MAGVNKVILLGNLGKDPEVRAIDNGRKVARFTLATTESYRNQQGERVEQTEWHNVVFWGPVTDVIEKYLKKGNQVYIEGKISNRSYDDKDGVKKYITEIVGQNLTLVGGKPSGESGSNGSSGNNSYATAPASSNNSAMEADASDDLPF
;
A
#
# COMPACT_ATOMS: atom_id res chain seq x y z
N MET A 1 15.19 4.62 30.55
CA MET A 1 15.65 5.04 29.22
C MET A 1 14.45 5.21 28.30
N ALA A 2 14.42 6.26 27.52
CA ALA A 2 13.42 6.47 26.48
C ALA A 2 13.96 5.97 25.12
N GLY A 3 13.07 5.39 24.32
CA GLY A 3 13.41 4.89 23.00
C GLY A 3 12.28 5.09 22.03
N VAL A 4 12.54 4.91 20.74
CA VAL A 4 11.54 4.95 19.67
C VAL A 4 11.50 3.60 18.98
N ASN A 5 10.30 3.07 18.82
CA ASN A 5 10.04 1.88 18.01
C ASN A 5 8.86 2.19 17.10
N LYS A 6 9.17 2.58 15.88
CA LYS A 6 8.16 2.95 14.88
C LYS A 6 8.53 2.38 13.52
N VAL A 7 7.51 1.84 12.85
CA VAL A 7 7.61 1.30 11.49
C VAL A 7 6.56 1.97 10.63
N ILE A 8 6.97 2.37 9.44
CA ILE A 8 6.11 2.92 8.41
C ILE A 8 6.26 2.05 7.17
N LEU A 9 5.16 1.51 6.68
CA LEU A 9 5.13 0.65 5.50
C LEU A 9 4.07 1.12 4.51
N LEU A 10 4.44 1.17 3.26
CA LEU A 10 3.54 1.34 2.13
C LEU A 10 3.75 0.18 1.17
N GLY A 11 2.77 -0.67 1.02
CA GLY A 11 2.93 -1.87 0.21
C GLY A 11 1.60 -2.51 -0.17
N ASN A 12 1.69 -3.68 -0.77
CA ASN A 12 0.54 -4.43 -1.25
C ASN A 12 0.36 -5.73 -0.47
N LEU A 13 -0.88 -6.10 -0.22
CA LEU A 13 -1.20 -7.37 0.43
C LEU A 13 -0.84 -8.54 -0.48
N GLY A 14 -0.11 -9.52 0.08
CA GLY A 14 0.26 -10.73 -0.64
C GLY A 14 -0.85 -11.79 -0.69
N LYS A 15 -1.78 -11.73 0.26
CA LYS A 15 -2.96 -12.60 0.35
C LYS A 15 -4.08 -11.90 1.11
N ASP A 16 -5.26 -12.47 1.08
CA ASP A 16 -6.39 -11.95 1.83
C ASP A 16 -6.09 -11.98 3.34
N PRO A 17 -6.51 -10.94 4.10
CA PRO A 17 -6.32 -10.92 5.54
C PRO A 17 -7.06 -12.05 6.24
N GLU A 18 -6.43 -12.62 7.25
CA GLU A 18 -7.09 -13.53 8.17
C GLU A 18 -7.59 -12.76 9.39
N VAL A 19 -8.89 -12.79 9.61
CA VAL A 19 -9.51 -12.17 10.77
C VAL A 19 -10.09 -13.24 11.65
N ARG A 20 -9.69 -13.25 12.92
CA ARG A 20 -10.16 -14.21 13.93
C ARG A 20 -10.74 -13.47 15.12
N ALA A 21 -11.84 -13.98 15.62
CA ALA A 21 -12.37 -13.58 16.92
C ALA A 21 -11.59 -14.26 18.04
N ILE A 22 -11.21 -13.47 19.03
CA ILE A 22 -10.60 -13.93 20.26
C ILE A 22 -11.59 -13.71 21.41
N ASP A 23 -11.32 -14.25 22.57
CA ASP A 23 -12.18 -14.13 23.74
C ASP A 23 -12.63 -12.68 24.00
N ASN A 24 -13.87 -12.50 24.45
CA ASN A 24 -14.49 -11.22 24.77
C ASN A 24 -14.80 -10.29 23.57
N GLY A 25 -15.08 -10.86 22.40
CA GLY A 25 -15.43 -10.07 21.22
C GLY A 25 -14.28 -9.28 20.59
N ARG A 26 -13.06 -9.55 21.04
CA ARG A 26 -11.86 -8.98 20.40
C ARG A 26 -11.55 -9.73 19.12
N LYS A 27 -11.19 -8.98 18.11
CA LYS A 27 -10.72 -9.53 16.83
C LYS A 27 -9.25 -9.20 16.61
N VAL A 28 -8.58 -10.11 15.95
CA VAL A 28 -7.22 -9.93 15.44
C VAL A 28 -7.22 -10.13 13.93
N ALA A 29 -6.58 -9.24 13.22
CA ALA A 29 -6.36 -9.36 11.78
C ALA A 29 -4.87 -9.56 11.50
N ARG A 30 -4.56 -10.53 10.65
CA ARG A 30 -3.19 -10.85 10.22
C ARG A 30 -3.12 -10.89 8.71
N PHE A 31 -2.10 -10.28 8.17
CA PHE A 31 -1.83 -10.34 6.74
C PHE A 31 -0.34 -10.12 6.45
N THR A 32 0.07 -10.49 5.25
CA THR A 32 1.40 -10.22 4.75
C THR A 32 1.39 -9.02 3.83
N LEU A 33 2.35 -8.14 3.99
CA LEU A 33 2.53 -6.95 3.18
C LEU A 33 3.85 -7.03 2.43
N ALA A 34 3.81 -6.83 1.13
CA ALA A 34 4.99 -6.76 0.29
C ALA A 34 5.41 -5.31 0.06
N THR A 35 6.66 -5.02 0.34
CA THR A 35 7.30 -3.76 -0.07
C THR A 35 8.37 -4.09 -1.09
N THR A 36 8.38 -3.39 -2.21
CA THR A 36 9.33 -3.64 -3.30
C THR A 36 10.21 -2.42 -3.51
N GLU A 37 11.50 -2.65 -3.46
CA GLU A 37 12.52 -1.66 -3.76
C GLU A 37 13.17 -1.98 -5.11
N SER A 38 13.51 -0.95 -5.83
CA SER A 38 14.16 -1.08 -7.13
C SER A 38 15.47 -0.28 -7.10
N TYR A 39 16.58 -0.94 -7.37
CA TYR A 39 17.88 -0.30 -7.43
C TYR A 39 18.69 -0.80 -8.62
N ARG A 40 19.74 -0.08 -8.97
CA ARG A 40 20.70 -0.52 -9.97
C ARG A 40 21.92 -1.14 -9.29
N ASN A 41 22.32 -2.33 -9.76
CA ASN A 41 23.52 -2.99 -9.29
C ASN A 41 24.77 -2.35 -9.90
N GLN A 42 25.93 -2.86 -9.51
CA GLN A 42 27.21 -2.38 -10.02
C GLN A 42 27.40 -2.55 -11.54
N GLN A 43 26.68 -3.48 -12.13
CA GLN A 43 26.67 -3.72 -13.57
C GLN A 43 25.66 -2.83 -14.33
N GLY A 44 24.95 -1.95 -13.63
CA GLY A 44 23.96 -1.08 -14.23
C GLY A 44 22.59 -1.73 -14.48
N GLU A 45 22.39 -2.97 -14.07
CA GLU A 45 21.12 -3.68 -14.21
C GLU A 45 20.14 -3.26 -13.13
N ARG A 46 18.87 -3.17 -13.50
CA ARG A 46 17.78 -2.91 -12.54
C ARG A 46 17.44 -4.19 -11.79
N VAL A 47 17.54 -4.13 -10.49
CA VAL A 47 17.21 -5.21 -9.57
C VAL A 47 16.03 -4.80 -8.73
N GLU A 48 15.05 -5.68 -8.60
CA GLU A 48 13.91 -5.51 -7.72
C GLU A 48 14.03 -6.47 -6.54
N GLN A 49 13.86 -5.94 -5.35
CA GLN A 49 13.88 -6.71 -4.12
C GLN A 49 12.58 -6.50 -3.38
N THR A 50 11.91 -7.59 -3.04
CA THR A 50 10.66 -7.58 -2.31
C THR A 50 10.87 -8.12 -0.91
N GLU A 51 10.47 -7.34 0.08
CA GLU A 51 10.42 -7.76 1.48
C GLU A 51 8.99 -8.06 1.90
N TRP A 52 8.81 -9.14 2.62
CA TRP A 52 7.53 -9.57 3.15
C TRP A 52 7.44 -9.30 4.64
N HIS A 53 6.41 -8.55 5.02
CA HIS A 53 6.19 -8.18 6.40
C HIS A 53 4.95 -8.85 6.95
N ASN A 54 5.06 -9.44 8.13
CA ASN A 54 3.91 -9.96 8.86
C ASN A 54 3.29 -8.85 9.68
N VAL A 55 2.05 -8.52 9.39
CA VAL A 55 1.33 -7.42 10.03
C VAL A 55 0.17 -7.94 10.83
N VAL A 56 0.02 -7.41 12.04
CA VAL A 56 -1.04 -7.76 12.99
C VAL A 56 -1.75 -6.50 13.45
N PHE A 57 -3.07 -6.51 13.39
CA PHE A 57 -3.92 -5.47 13.94
C PHE A 57 -4.88 -6.02 14.96
N TRP A 58 -5.15 -5.24 15.97
CA TRP A 58 -6.09 -5.55 17.05
C TRP A 58 -7.17 -4.48 17.15
N GLY A 59 -8.35 -4.86 17.60
CA GLY A 59 -9.42 -3.93 17.92
C GLY A 59 -10.33 -3.57 16.75
N PRO A 60 -11.01 -2.40 16.80
CA PRO A 60 -12.06 -2.03 15.83
C PRO A 60 -11.59 -1.93 14.38
N VAL A 61 -10.32 -1.62 14.15
CA VAL A 61 -9.76 -1.54 12.79
C VAL A 61 -9.82 -2.89 12.05
N THR A 62 -9.92 -4.00 12.77
CA THR A 62 -10.05 -5.32 12.17
C THR A 62 -11.31 -5.48 11.33
N ASP A 63 -12.39 -4.78 11.68
CA ASP A 63 -13.62 -4.78 10.88
C ASP A 63 -13.43 -4.08 9.54
N VAL A 64 -12.67 -3.01 9.52
CA VAL A 64 -12.29 -2.31 8.28
C VAL A 64 -11.42 -3.20 7.41
N ILE A 65 -10.46 -3.88 8.02
CA ILE A 65 -9.58 -4.82 7.32
C ILE A 65 -10.39 -5.96 6.70
N GLU A 66 -11.30 -6.54 7.46
CA GLU A 66 -12.16 -7.64 7.00
C GLU A 66 -13.03 -7.25 5.81
N LYS A 67 -13.59 -6.03 5.84
CA LYS A 67 -14.51 -5.55 4.82
C LYS A 67 -13.83 -5.08 3.54
N TYR A 68 -12.71 -4.40 3.65
CA TYR A 68 -12.15 -3.62 2.55
C TYR A 68 -10.81 -4.13 2.02
N LEU A 69 -10.03 -4.86 2.82
CA LEU A 69 -8.73 -5.34 2.40
C LEU A 69 -8.82 -6.70 1.73
N LYS A 70 -8.20 -6.80 0.57
CA LYS A 70 -8.06 -8.04 -0.21
C LYS A 70 -6.64 -8.15 -0.75
N LYS A 71 -6.27 -9.35 -1.17
CA LYS A 71 -5.03 -9.60 -1.89
C LYS A 71 -4.82 -8.55 -3.00
N GLY A 72 -3.63 -7.98 -3.03
CA GLY A 72 -3.25 -6.98 -4.03
C GLY A 72 -3.58 -5.53 -3.69
N ASN A 73 -4.39 -5.28 -2.66
CA ASN A 73 -4.67 -3.90 -2.23
C ASN A 73 -3.42 -3.22 -1.70
N GLN A 74 -3.29 -1.93 -1.99
CA GLN A 74 -2.24 -1.10 -1.44
C GLN A 74 -2.70 -0.43 -0.15
N VAL A 75 -1.87 -0.50 0.87
CA VAL A 75 -2.15 0.10 2.17
C VAL A 75 -0.93 0.80 2.73
N TYR A 76 -1.18 1.86 3.47
CA TYR A 76 -0.20 2.56 4.28
C TYR A 76 -0.41 2.18 5.74
N ILE A 77 0.66 1.77 6.40
CA ILE A 77 0.61 1.28 7.78
C ILE A 77 1.65 2.00 8.62
N GLU A 78 1.23 2.41 9.79
CA GLU A 78 2.11 2.82 10.87
C GLU A 78 1.97 1.86 12.04
N GLY A 79 3.07 1.46 12.63
CA GLY A 79 3.07 0.54 13.73
C GLY A 79 4.41 0.45 14.43
N LYS A 80 4.63 -0.64 15.11
CA LYS A 80 5.88 -0.94 15.82
C LYS A 80 6.34 -2.37 15.54
N ILE A 81 7.63 -2.60 15.61
CA ILE A 81 8.20 -3.94 15.55
C ILE A 81 7.95 -4.66 16.87
N SER A 82 7.47 -5.88 16.78
CA SER A 82 7.32 -6.77 17.92
C SER A 82 7.93 -8.14 17.62
N ASN A 83 8.81 -8.56 18.47
CA ASN A 83 9.37 -9.90 18.43
C ASN A 83 8.72 -10.74 19.50
N ARG A 84 8.28 -11.93 19.12
CA ARG A 84 7.78 -12.91 20.08
C ARG A 84 8.43 -14.26 19.83
N SER A 85 8.49 -15.06 20.87
CA SER A 85 8.97 -16.44 20.79
C SER A 85 7.80 -17.41 20.99
N TYR A 86 7.89 -18.54 20.33
CA TYR A 86 6.98 -19.65 20.53
C TYR A 86 7.75 -20.96 20.46
N ASP A 87 7.24 -21.99 21.13
CA ASP A 87 7.78 -23.33 21.04
C ASP A 87 7.05 -24.09 19.93
N ASP A 88 7.83 -24.70 19.03
CA ASP A 88 7.26 -25.52 17.99
C ASP A 88 6.92 -26.92 18.52
N LYS A 89 6.41 -27.80 17.64
CA LYS A 89 6.01 -29.16 17.99
C LYS A 89 7.17 -30.02 18.47
N ASP A 90 8.40 -29.66 18.11
CA ASP A 90 9.63 -30.38 18.50
C ASP A 90 10.28 -29.78 19.76
N GLY A 91 9.63 -28.83 20.41
CA GLY A 91 10.15 -28.15 21.60
C GLY A 91 11.25 -27.15 21.31
N VAL A 92 11.47 -26.81 20.05
CA VAL A 92 12.46 -25.79 19.64
C VAL A 92 11.86 -24.41 19.76
N LYS A 93 12.57 -23.53 20.45
CA LYS A 93 12.15 -22.14 20.58
C LYS A 93 12.39 -21.38 19.27
N LYS A 94 11.31 -20.87 18.69
CA LYS A 94 11.34 -20.06 17.46
C LYS A 94 10.97 -18.62 17.74
N TYR A 95 11.53 -17.72 16.97
CA TYR A 95 11.24 -16.30 17.06
C TYR A 95 10.51 -15.84 15.80
N ILE A 96 9.54 -14.97 15.98
CA ILE A 96 8.82 -14.34 14.88
C ILE A 96 8.82 -12.84 15.08
N THR A 97 9.14 -12.13 14.02
CA THR A 97 9.07 -10.67 13.97
C THR A 97 7.77 -10.27 13.29
N GLU A 98 6.96 -9.50 13.99
CA GLU A 98 5.68 -9.00 13.50
C GLU A 98 5.66 -7.47 13.59
N ILE A 99 4.91 -6.85 12.71
CA ILE A 99 4.58 -5.43 12.80
C ILE A 99 3.20 -5.32 13.45
N VAL A 100 3.16 -4.75 14.64
CA VAL A 100 1.90 -4.45 15.30
C VAL A 100 1.41 -3.11 14.81
N GLY A 101 0.37 -3.13 13.99
CA GLY A 101 -0.22 -1.95 13.38
C GLY A 101 -0.95 -1.07 14.40
N GLN A 102 -0.77 0.22 14.27
CA GLN A 102 -1.45 1.24 15.07
C GLN A 102 -2.41 2.06 14.21
N ASN A 103 -1.98 2.42 13.00
CA ASN A 103 -2.78 3.17 12.04
C ASN A 103 -2.73 2.48 10.68
N LEU A 104 -3.86 2.49 9.99
CA LEU A 104 -3.98 1.93 8.65
C LEU A 104 -4.76 2.91 7.78
N THR A 105 -4.21 3.18 6.60
CA THR A 105 -4.86 4.00 5.58
C THR A 105 -4.92 3.23 4.27
N LEU A 106 -6.11 3.12 3.72
CA LEU A 106 -6.32 2.54 2.41
C LEU A 106 -5.80 3.50 1.35
N VAL A 107 -4.88 3.01 0.53
CA VAL A 107 -4.27 3.78 -0.56
C VAL A 107 -4.65 3.11 -1.88
N GLY A 108 -4.89 3.90 -2.87
CA GLY A 108 -5.31 3.39 -4.16
C GLY A 108 -6.80 3.62 -4.42
N GLY A 109 -7.10 4.00 -5.64
CA GLY A 109 -8.46 4.20 -6.09
C GLY A 109 -9.26 2.91 -5.98
N LYS A 110 -10.50 3.06 -5.67
CA LYS A 110 -11.54 2.05 -5.86
C LYS A 110 -11.25 1.34 -7.19
N PRO A 111 -11.18 0.02 -7.24
CA PRO A 111 -11.24 -0.63 -8.54
C PRO A 111 -12.52 -0.12 -9.20
N SER A 112 -12.35 0.54 -10.33
CA SER A 112 -13.48 0.95 -11.14
C SER A 112 -14.17 -0.33 -11.59
N GLY A 113 -15.13 -0.75 -10.81
CA GLY A 113 -16.09 -1.75 -11.20
C GLY A 113 -16.79 -1.24 -12.43
N GLU A 114 -16.78 -2.05 -13.44
CA GLU A 114 -17.62 -2.04 -14.63
C GLU A 114 -18.71 -0.99 -14.59
N SER A 115 -18.54 0.10 -15.30
CA SER A 115 -19.69 0.86 -15.74
C SER A 115 -20.24 0.14 -16.97
N GLY A 116 -21.30 -0.61 -16.75
CA GLY A 116 -22.15 -1.12 -17.80
C GLY A 116 -22.57 0.02 -18.71
N SER A 117 -22.22 -0.15 -19.95
CA SER A 117 -22.73 0.63 -21.06
C SER A 117 -24.24 0.64 -21.05
N ASN A 118 -24.84 1.79 -20.99
CA ASN A 118 -26.14 1.95 -21.64
C ASN A 118 -26.09 3.20 -22.51
N GLY A 119 -26.14 2.94 -23.78
CA GLY A 119 -26.17 3.94 -24.82
C GLY A 119 -27.40 4.77 -24.77
N SER A 120 -27.29 6.01 -25.12
CA SER A 120 -28.30 6.70 -25.85
C SER A 120 -27.72 7.81 -26.70
N SER A 121 -27.95 7.65 -27.93
CA SER A 121 -27.83 8.50 -29.10
C SER A 121 -28.24 9.96 -28.85
N GLY A 122 -27.47 10.88 -29.36
CA GLY A 122 -27.82 12.30 -29.42
C GLY A 122 -26.82 13.08 -30.27
N ASN A 123 -27.06 13.00 -31.55
CA ASN A 123 -26.43 13.77 -32.60
C ASN A 123 -26.56 15.28 -32.35
N ASN A 124 -25.47 16.04 -32.41
CA ASN A 124 -25.55 17.34 -33.10
C ASN A 124 -24.18 17.89 -33.49
N SER A 125 -24.00 17.94 -34.77
CA SER A 125 -22.96 18.61 -35.51
C SER A 125 -23.04 20.13 -35.31
N TYR A 126 -21.93 20.80 -35.20
CA TYR A 126 -21.60 21.99 -35.98
C TYR A 126 -20.11 22.31 -35.94
N ALA A 127 -19.57 22.33 -37.12
CA ALA A 127 -18.26 22.76 -37.47
C ALA A 127 -18.10 24.26 -37.29
N THR A 128 -16.90 24.68 -36.98
CA THR A 128 -16.08 25.65 -37.76
C THR A 128 -14.85 26.06 -37.00
N ALA A 129 -13.69 25.77 -37.56
CA ALA A 129 -12.47 26.54 -37.38
C ALA A 129 -12.53 27.75 -38.35
N PRO A 130 -11.65 28.77 -38.35
CA PRO A 130 -10.20 28.64 -38.19
C PRO A 130 -9.43 29.79 -37.52
N ALA A 131 -8.18 29.44 -37.24
CA ALA A 131 -6.97 30.25 -37.43
C ALA A 131 -6.74 31.60 -36.72
N SER A 132 -5.68 31.71 -35.98
CA SER A 132 -4.49 32.45 -36.37
C SER A 132 -3.59 32.82 -35.18
N SER A 133 -2.39 32.29 -35.21
CA SER A 133 -1.07 32.90 -34.98
C SER A 133 -0.90 33.93 -33.85
N ASN A 134 0.03 33.63 -32.95
CA ASN A 134 1.35 34.25 -32.78
C ASN A 134 1.93 33.93 -31.44
N ASN A 135 2.98 33.16 -31.44
CA ASN A 135 4.35 33.54 -31.13
C ASN A 135 4.55 34.40 -29.89
N SER A 136 5.09 33.77 -28.87
CA SER A 136 6.19 34.34 -28.09
C SER A 136 6.80 33.29 -27.20
N ALA A 137 8.00 32.92 -27.52
CA ALA A 137 8.95 32.27 -26.68
C ALA A 137 9.16 33.05 -25.39
N MET A 138 9.08 32.34 -24.28
CA MET A 138 9.82 32.72 -23.08
C MET A 138 10.37 31.46 -22.48
N GLU A 139 11.67 31.30 -22.68
CA GLU A 139 12.52 30.49 -21.83
C GLU A 139 12.29 30.89 -20.39
N ALA A 140 11.88 29.96 -19.59
CA ALA A 140 12.10 30.01 -18.16
C ALA A 140 12.99 28.82 -17.82
N ASP A 141 14.25 29.12 -17.74
CA ASP A 141 15.27 28.37 -17.06
C ASP A 141 14.80 28.16 -15.61
N ALA A 142 14.29 26.98 -15.31
CA ALA A 142 14.09 26.53 -13.96
C ALA A 142 15.14 25.46 -13.71
N SER A 143 16.30 25.88 -13.31
CA SER A 143 17.26 25.04 -12.65
C SER A 143 16.63 24.62 -11.34
N ASP A 144 15.98 23.47 -11.36
CA ASP A 144 15.50 22.80 -10.16
C ASP A 144 16.69 22.07 -9.54
N ASP A 145 17.42 22.82 -8.74
CA ASP A 145 18.53 22.31 -7.96
C ASP A 145 17.95 21.79 -6.64
N LEU A 146 17.51 20.54 -6.67
CA LEU A 146 17.12 19.83 -5.47
C LEU A 146 18.36 19.14 -4.88
N PRO A 147 18.84 19.56 -3.71
CA PRO A 147 19.95 18.90 -3.07
C PRO A 147 19.46 17.63 -2.35
N PHE A 148 19.62 16.53 -3.00
CA PHE A 148 19.58 15.21 -2.38
C PHE A 148 20.88 14.49 -2.61
#